data_afcf7478f184b8f5ea603e4875eeae79
#
_entry.id   afcf7478f184b8f5ea603e4875eeae79
#
_cell.length_a   1.000
_cell.length_b   1.000
_cell.length_c   1.000
_cell.angle_alpha   90.00
_cell.angle_beta   90.00
_cell.angle_gamma   90.00
#
_symmetry.space_group_name_H-M   'P 1'
#
loop_
_entity.id
_entity.type
_entity.pdbx_description
1 polymer ?
#
loop_
_entity_poly.entity_id
_entity_poly.type
_entity_poly.pdbx_seq_one_letter_code
_entity_poly.pdbx_strand_id
1 'polypeptide(L)'
;MKVRIIAAAMLIPVLLAVILVAPPVLLAIMCGAVSSVAAFELLSGTGLVKHIRLISYTAVIAFFVPLWCHTGMEPWWALLGITLFVVLLFSELLISSAKVRFERLSICIVAGLLIPYMLSALVRIMSVDAGRQLILIPFVLAFVSDSGAYFVGCAWGRHKLAPIISPNKSVEGVAGGVVAAILGMLLYCWILDLAFDANVNYAYAVTYGIIGSLAGVFGDLCFSAIKRQNGIKDYGKLIPGHGGALDRFDSMIIVAPLVELLLVLLPVLE
;
A
#
# COMPACT_ATOMS: atom_id res chain seq x y z
N MET A 1 -24.52 4.30 1.44
CA MET A 1 -24.13 3.50 0.25
C MET A 1 -23.86 4.37 -0.97
N LYS A 2 -24.73 5.31 -1.38
CA LYS A 2 -24.55 6.15 -2.60
C LYS A 2 -23.19 6.88 -2.66
N VAL A 3 -22.78 7.55 -1.58
CA VAL A 3 -21.48 8.30 -1.53
C VAL A 3 -20.28 7.38 -1.74
N ARG A 4 -20.32 6.16 -1.22
CA ARG A 4 -19.23 5.17 -1.42
C ARG A 4 -19.11 4.74 -2.88
N ILE A 5 -20.24 4.42 -3.51
CA ILE A 5 -20.27 4.01 -4.93
C ILE A 5 -19.73 5.14 -5.83
N ILE A 6 -20.17 6.39 -5.56
CA ILE A 6 -19.70 7.55 -6.35
C ILE A 6 -18.20 7.78 -6.17
N ALA A 7 -17.69 7.70 -4.94
CA ALA A 7 -16.25 7.87 -4.70
C ALA A 7 -15.42 6.77 -5.41
N ALA A 8 -15.83 5.50 -5.33
CA ALA A 8 -15.18 4.42 -6.05
C ALA A 8 -15.27 4.58 -7.57
N ALA A 9 -16.44 4.97 -8.09
CA ALA A 9 -16.66 5.20 -9.51
C ALA A 9 -15.83 6.35 -10.09
N MET A 10 -15.41 7.32 -9.27
CA MET A 10 -14.49 8.39 -9.68
C MET A 10 -13.03 7.98 -9.53
N LEU A 11 -12.64 7.36 -8.41
CA LEU A 11 -11.25 7.07 -8.09
C LEU A 11 -10.67 5.94 -8.95
N ILE A 12 -11.44 4.89 -9.23
CA ILE A 12 -10.97 3.74 -10.02
C ILE A 12 -10.62 4.14 -11.47
N PRO A 13 -11.46 4.87 -12.24
CA PRO A 13 -11.09 5.32 -13.57
C PRO A 13 -9.87 6.26 -13.59
N VAL A 14 -9.75 7.16 -12.61
CA VAL A 14 -8.58 8.03 -12.49
C VAL A 14 -7.32 7.22 -12.25
N LEU A 15 -7.36 6.25 -11.33
CA LEU A 15 -6.25 5.36 -11.06
C LEU A 15 -5.85 4.56 -12.31
N LEU A 16 -6.82 3.98 -13.00
CA LEU A 16 -6.58 3.22 -14.24
C LEU A 16 -6.02 4.13 -15.35
N ALA A 17 -6.52 5.35 -15.51
CA ALA A 17 -6.00 6.30 -16.47
C ALA A 17 -4.53 6.66 -16.17
N VAL A 18 -4.18 6.86 -14.92
CA VAL A 18 -2.79 7.12 -14.50
C VAL A 18 -1.91 5.91 -14.76
N ILE A 19 -2.35 4.71 -14.45
CA ILE A 19 -1.57 3.49 -14.65
C ILE A 19 -1.39 3.16 -16.14
N LEU A 20 -2.46 3.23 -16.94
CA LEU A 20 -2.45 2.72 -18.31
C LEU A 20 -1.97 3.74 -19.34
N VAL A 21 -2.26 5.03 -19.14
CA VAL A 21 -2.08 6.08 -20.17
C VAL A 21 -1.06 7.13 -19.77
N ALA A 22 -1.01 7.52 -18.49
CA ALA A 22 -0.19 8.64 -18.05
C ALA A 22 1.33 8.31 -18.08
N PRO A 23 2.20 9.31 -18.15
CA PRO A 23 3.64 9.10 -18.00
C PRO A 23 3.96 8.57 -16.60
N PRO A 24 4.98 7.69 -16.44
CA PRO A 24 5.32 7.06 -15.15
C PRO A 24 5.58 8.06 -14.02
N VAL A 25 6.07 9.26 -14.34
CA VAL A 25 6.29 10.32 -13.34
C VAL A 25 4.99 10.72 -12.63
N LEU A 26 3.85 10.67 -13.31
CA LEU A 26 2.56 11.02 -12.68
C LEU A 26 2.15 9.98 -11.64
N LEU A 27 2.46 8.70 -11.87
CA LEU A 27 2.28 7.65 -10.87
C LEU A 27 3.18 7.91 -9.64
N ALA A 28 4.45 8.30 -9.86
CA ALA A 28 5.36 8.62 -8.77
C ALA A 28 4.86 9.80 -7.93
N ILE A 29 4.36 10.86 -8.58
CA ILE A 29 3.72 12.02 -7.90
C ILE A 29 2.48 11.56 -7.11
N MET A 30 1.63 10.72 -7.70
CA MET A 30 0.43 10.22 -7.04
C MET A 30 0.80 9.33 -5.82
N CYS A 31 1.77 8.43 -5.97
CA CYS A 31 2.28 7.63 -4.85
C CYS A 31 2.90 8.51 -3.76
N GLY A 32 3.62 9.59 -4.14
CA GLY A 32 4.15 10.57 -3.22
C GLY A 32 3.06 11.30 -2.45
N ALA A 33 2.02 11.76 -3.13
CA ALA A 33 0.87 12.41 -2.50
C ALA A 33 0.14 11.46 -1.52
N VAL A 34 -0.13 10.23 -1.95
CA VAL A 34 -0.74 9.20 -1.08
C VAL A 34 0.15 8.91 0.13
N SER A 35 1.46 8.75 -0.06
CA SER A 35 2.41 8.51 1.02
C SER A 35 2.48 9.66 2.02
N SER A 36 2.47 10.92 1.53
CA SER A 36 2.44 12.12 2.36
C SER A 36 1.18 12.20 3.22
N VAL A 37 0.02 11.92 2.62
CA VAL A 37 -1.26 11.88 3.33
C VAL A 37 -1.29 10.71 4.32
N ALA A 38 -0.82 9.53 3.93
CA ALA A 38 -0.75 8.35 4.80
C ALA A 38 0.14 8.60 6.02
N ALA A 39 1.28 9.28 5.84
CA ALA A 39 2.15 9.68 6.93
C ALA A 39 1.46 10.68 7.87
N PHE A 40 0.78 11.69 7.33
CA PHE A 40 -0.02 12.62 8.11
C PHE A 40 -1.13 11.91 8.90
N GLU A 41 -1.89 11.02 8.28
CA GLU A 41 -2.98 10.26 8.91
C GLU A 41 -2.45 9.32 9.99
N LEU A 42 -1.33 8.62 9.75
CA LEU A 42 -0.73 7.76 10.76
C LEU A 42 -0.32 8.55 12.00
N LEU A 43 0.36 9.69 11.84
CA LEU A 43 0.90 10.46 12.96
C LEU A 43 -0.20 11.25 13.70
N SER A 44 -1.05 11.97 12.97
CA SER A 44 -2.09 12.83 13.54
C SER A 44 -3.35 12.05 13.91
N GLY A 45 -3.79 11.10 13.06
CA GLY A 45 -5.00 10.31 13.28
C GLY A 45 -4.90 9.39 14.50
N THR A 46 -3.73 8.80 14.75
CA THR A 46 -3.47 8.02 15.97
C THR A 46 -3.23 8.89 17.20
N GLY A 47 -2.94 10.18 17.03
CA GLY A 47 -2.55 11.08 18.11
C GLY A 47 -1.17 10.82 18.73
N LEU A 48 -0.39 9.91 18.12
CA LEU A 48 0.96 9.54 18.59
C LEU A 48 1.93 10.71 18.49
N VAL A 49 1.81 11.53 17.45
CA VAL A 49 2.62 12.73 17.26
C VAL A 49 1.71 13.94 17.12
N LYS A 50 1.86 14.90 18.04
CA LYS A 50 1.09 16.16 18.07
C LYS A 50 1.91 17.37 17.59
N HIS A 51 3.23 17.22 17.46
CA HIS A 51 4.12 18.28 17.02
C HIS A 51 4.01 18.48 15.51
N ILE A 52 3.44 19.60 15.10
CA ILE A 52 3.21 19.91 13.67
C ILE A 52 4.50 19.87 12.85
N ARG A 53 5.65 20.30 13.40
CA ARG A 53 6.93 20.25 12.69
C ARG A 53 7.33 18.82 12.33
N LEU A 54 7.24 17.87 13.28
CA LEU A 54 7.55 16.46 13.04
C LEU A 54 6.63 15.87 11.96
N ILE A 55 5.33 16.19 12.04
CA ILE A 55 4.35 15.75 11.04
C ILE A 55 4.70 16.34 9.66
N SER A 56 5.04 17.63 9.59
CA SER A 56 5.39 18.29 8.32
C SER A 56 6.67 17.72 7.71
N TYR A 57 7.74 17.55 8.49
CA TYR A 57 8.99 16.95 7.99
C TYR A 57 8.75 15.54 7.46
N THR A 58 7.96 14.75 8.20
CA THR A 58 7.62 13.38 7.80
C THR A 58 6.76 13.34 6.53
N ALA A 59 5.77 14.21 6.41
CA ALA A 59 4.93 14.28 5.22
C ALA A 59 5.71 14.72 3.97
N VAL A 60 6.65 15.65 4.13
CA VAL A 60 7.52 16.12 3.03
C VAL A 60 8.43 14.99 2.56
N ILE A 61 9.15 14.31 3.45
CA ILE A 61 10.04 13.22 3.02
C ILE A 61 9.26 12.07 2.40
N ALA A 62 8.07 11.74 2.95
CA ALA A 62 7.20 10.71 2.42
C ALA A 62 6.75 10.99 0.98
N PHE A 63 6.59 12.27 0.61
CA PHE A 63 6.28 12.67 -0.76
C PHE A 63 7.46 12.40 -1.72
N PHE A 64 8.69 12.68 -1.29
CA PHE A 64 9.86 12.57 -2.16
C PHE A 64 10.36 11.14 -2.37
N VAL A 65 10.12 10.20 -1.44
CA VAL A 65 10.60 8.82 -1.57
C VAL A 65 10.15 8.14 -2.88
N PRO A 66 8.86 8.17 -3.30
CA PRO A 66 8.44 7.60 -4.58
C PRO A 66 9.04 8.30 -5.80
N LEU A 67 9.28 9.61 -5.73
CA LEU A 67 9.92 10.35 -6.81
C LEU A 67 11.39 9.92 -6.97
N TRP A 68 12.11 9.69 -5.89
CA TRP A 68 13.49 9.18 -5.96
C TRP A 68 13.53 7.79 -6.58
N CYS A 69 12.57 6.92 -6.24
CA CYS A 69 12.47 5.59 -6.83
C CYS A 69 12.17 5.64 -8.34
N HIS A 70 11.46 6.67 -8.81
CA HIS A 70 11.15 6.83 -10.23
C HIS A 70 12.32 7.39 -11.04
N THR A 71 12.97 8.44 -10.54
CA THR A 71 13.97 9.18 -11.31
C THR A 71 15.29 8.43 -11.44
N GLY A 72 15.49 7.34 -10.69
CA GLY A 72 16.80 6.70 -10.59
C GLY A 72 17.89 7.71 -10.18
N MET A 73 17.47 8.78 -9.44
CA MET A 73 18.38 9.85 -9.03
C MET A 73 19.64 9.27 -8.44
N GLU A 74 20.75 9.94 -8.73
CA GLU A 74 22.03 9.67 -8.09
C GLU A 74 21.80 9.43 -6.59
N PRO A 75 22.26 8.32 -6.02
CA PRO A 75 21.96 7.93 -4.63
C PRO A 75 22.32 9.01 -3.61
N TRP A 76 23.17 9.96 -3.97
CA TRP A 76 23.57 11.11 -3.15
C TRP A 76 22.42 12.05 -2.78
N TRP A 77 21.50 12.31 -3.70
CA TRP A 77 20.34 13.17 -3.42
C TRP A 77 19.35 12.52 -2.46
N ALA A 78 19.11 11.22 -2.62
CA ALA A 78 18.31 10.45 -1.67
C ALA A 78 18.98 10.41 -0.31
N LEU A 79 20.29 10.14 -0.25
CA LEU A 79 21.07 10.15 0.99
C LEU A 79 21.03 11.53 1.67
N LEU A 80 21.20 12.62 0.90
CA LEU A 80 21.11 13.98 1.41
C LEU A 80 19.72 14.25 2.04
N GLY A 81 18.63 13.90 1.34
CA GLY A 81 17.27 14.07 1.84
C GLY A 81 17.00 13.26 3.11
N ILE A 82 17.41 11.99 3.15
CA ILE A 82 17.29 11.14 4.34
C ILE A 82 18.13 11.71 5.50
N THR A 83 19.37 12.11 5.23
CA THR A 83 20.25 12.70 6.26
C THR A 83 19.65 13.97 6.81
N LEU A 84 19.18 14.88 5.95
CA LEU A 84 18.50 16.11 6.38
C LEU A 84 17.27 15.81 7.23
N PHE A 85 16.44 14.87 6.81
CA PHE A 85 15.26 14.44 7.58
C PHE A 85 15.64 13.93 8.97
N VAL A 86 16.64 13.05 9.06
CA VAL A 86 17.12 12.51 10.34
C VAL A 86 17.67 13.63 11.22
N VAL A 87 18.49 14.54 10.67
CA VAL A 87 19.01 15.71 11.40
C VAL A 87 17.88 16.58 11.92
N LEU A 88 16.84 16.86 11.12
CA LEU A 88 15.67 17.63 11.54
C LEU A 88 14.91 16.94 12.69
N LEU A 89 14.71 15.62 12.60
CA LEU A 89 14.06 14.85 13.68
C LEU A 89 14.86 14.92 14.98
N PHE A 90 16.17 14.70 14.93
CA PHE A 90 17.01 14.73 16.13
C PHE A 90 17.20 16.16 16.66
N SER A 91 17.19 17.18 15.81
CA SER A 91 17.21 18.56 16.26
C SER A 91 15.99 18.91 17.12
N GLU A 92 14.79 18.43 16.76
CA GLU A 92 13.58 18.61 17.58
C GLU A 92 13.71 17.91 18.95
N LEU A 93 14.35 16.74 19.01
CA LEU A 93 14.64 16.06 20.29
C LEU A 93 15.53 16.93 21.19
N LEU A 94 16.59 17.51 20.63
CA LEU A 94 17.55 18.35 21.36
C LEU A 94 16.93 19.69 21.78
N ILE A 95 16.28 20.41 20.86
CA ILE A 95 15.65 21.70 21.11
C ILE A 95 14.52 21.59 22.14
N SER A 96 13.76 20.49 22.11
CA SER A 96 12.67 20.27 23.06
C SER A 96 13.13 19.89 24.47
N SER A 97 14.43 19.85 24.73
CA SER A 97 15.01 19.39 26.00
C SER A 97 14.46 18.01 26.41
N ALA A 98 14.44 17.07 25.45
CA ALA A 98 13.96 15.71 25.61
C ALA A 98 12.44 15.55 25.92
N LYS A 99 11.63 16.59 25.76
CA LYS A 99 10.16 16.48 25.83
C LYS A 99 9.56 15.66 24.68
N VAL A 100 10.23 15.64 23.54
CA VAL A 100 9.92 14.72 22.43
C VAL A 100 10.57 13.39 22.73
N ARG A 101 9.76 12.33 22.88
CA ARG A 101 10.25 10.98 23.16
C ARG A 101 10.78 10.33 21.90
N PHE A 102 11.78 9.46 22.02
CA PHE A 102 12.40 8.75 20.91
C PHE A 102 11.41 7.88 20.13
N GLU A 103 10.40 7.31 20.81
CA GLU A 103 9.35 6.53 20.16
C GLU A 103 8.60 7.35 19.08
N ARG A 104 8.43 8.67 19.30
CA ARG A 104 7.77 9.55 18.30
C ARG A 104 8.64 9.75 17.06
N LEU A 105 9.96 9.82 17.24
CA LEU A 105 10.90 9.90 16.12
C LEU A 105 10.89 8.59 15.32
N SER A 106 10.88 7.45 16.00
CA SER A 106 10.83 6.12 15.36
C SER A 106 9.58 5.96 14.50
N ILE A 107 8.44 6.41 14.99
CA ILE A 107 7.19 6.39 14.20
C ILE A 107 7.28 7.35 12.99
N CYS A 108 7.93 8.51 13.14
CA CYS A 108 8.17 9.42 12.01
C CYS A 108 9.07 8.76 10.95
N ILE A 109 10.08 8.00 11.34
CA ILE A 109 10.94 7.27 10.39
C ILE A 109 10.13 6.18 9.66
N VAL A 110 9.31 5.42 10.37
CA VAL A 110 8.43 4.42 9.75
C VAL A 110 7.44 5.07 8.78
N ALA A 111 6.78 6.14 9.20
CA ALA A 111 5.79 6.84 8.38
C ALA A 111 6.39 7.60 7.20
N GLY A 112 7.60 8.16 7.37
CA GLY A 112 8.25 9.00 6.36
C GLY A 112 9.14 8.27 5.38
N LEU A 113 9.70 7.12 5.77
CA LEU A 113 10.63 6.37 4.93
C LEU A 113 10.12 4.96 4.61
N LEU A 114 9.81 4.13 5.62
CA LEU A 114 9.50 2.73 5.40
C LEU A 114 8.20 2.55 4.59
N ILE A 115 7.11 3.15 5.04
CA ILE A 115 5.80 3.04 4.35
C ILE A 115 5.88 3.59 2.92
N PRO A 116 6.41 4.80 2.68
CA PRO A 116 6.58 5.33 1.33
C PRO A 116 7.48 4.46 0.44
N TYR A 117 8.57 3.92 0.97
CA TYR A 117 9.47 3.04 0.23
C TYR A 117 8.77 1.74 -0.19
N MET A 118 7.99 1.12 0.69
CA MET A 118 7.19 -0.06 0.37
C MET A 118 6.14 0.25 -0.69
N LEU A 119 5.41 1.37 -0.57
CA LEU A 119 4.43 1.78 -1.56
C LEU A 119 5.07 2.16 -2.91
N SER A 120 6.33 2.63 -2.90
CA SER A 120 7.11 2.94 -4.11
C SER A 120 7.43 1.69 -4.97
N ALA A 121 7.18 0.48 -4.46
CA ALA A 121 7.23 -0.74 -5.26
C ALA A 121 6.34 -0.63 -6.52
N LEU A 122 5.19 0.05 -6.43
CA LEU A 122 4.34 0.33 -7.60
C LEU A 122 5.08 1.16 -8.66
N VAL A 123 5.88 2.13 -8.23
CA VAL A 123 6.67 2.98 -9.14
C VAL A 123 7.83 2.18 -9.75
N ARG A 124 8.49 1.33 -8.97
CA ARG A 124 9.59 0.47 -9.45
C ARG A 124 9.08 -0.61 -10.40
N ILE A 125 7.93 -1.24 -10.11
CA ILE A 125 7.27 -2.18 -11.03
C ILE A 125 6.92 -1.48 -12.36
N MET A 126 6.45 -0.24 -12.33
CA MET A 126 6.14 0.52 -13.53
C MET A 126 7.38 0.82 -14.39
N SER A 127 8.56 0.81 -13.80
CA SER A 127 9.83 1.20 -14.45
C SER A 127 10.55 0.03 -15.12
N VAL A 128 10.08 -1.22 -14.98
CA VAL A 128 10.65 -2.40 -15.67
C VAL A 128 9.98 -2.61 -17.04
N ASP A 129 10.56 -3.49 -17.85
CA ASP A 129 9.95 -3.92 -19.11
C ASP A 129 8.56 -4.51 -18.84
N ALA A 130 7.61 -4.23 -19.71
CA ALA A 130 6.20 -4.57 -19.51
C ALA A 130 5.57 -4.01 -18.21
N GLY A 131 6.17 -2.99 -17.58
CA GLY A 131 5.75 -2.45 -16.28
C GLY A 131 4.28 -2.01 -16.24
N ARG A 132 3.72 -1.52 -17.36
CA ARG A 132 2.29 -1.16 -17.44
C ARG A 132 1.35 -2.35 -17.30
N GLN A 133 1.77 -3.52 -17.78
CA GLN A 133 1.05 -4.77 -17.58
C GLN A 133 1.26 -5.30 -16.16
N LEU A 134 2.49 -5.28 -15.69
CA LEU A 134 2.87 -5.87 -14.40
C LEU A 134 2.31 -5.09 -13.19
N ILE A 135 2.17 -3.77 -13.30
CA ILE A 135 1.70 -2.93 -12.18
C ILE A 135 0.25 -3.21 -11.77
N LEU A 136 -0.57 -3.80 -12.64
CA LEU A 136 -1.94 -4.18 -12.28
C LEU A 136 -2.00 -5.41 -11.37
N ILE A 137 -0.94 -6.23 -11.33
CA ILE A 137 -0.88 -7.45 -10.51
C ILE A 137 -1.13 -7.15 -9.01
N PRO A 138 -0.43 -6.20 -8.35
CA PRO A 138 -0.72 -5.85 -6.95
C PRO A 138 -2.19 -5.47 -6.71
N PHE A 139 -2.81 -4.76 -7.66
CA PHE A 139 -4.22 -4.33 -7.55
C PHE A 139 -5.18 -5.51 -7.71
N VAL A 140 -4.91 -6.40 -8.66
CA VAL A 140 -5.70 -7.65 -8.82
C VAL A 140 -5.63 -8.46 -7.53
N LEU A 141 -4.42 -8.68 -7.01
CA LEU A 141 -4.21 -9.47 -5.79
C LEU A 141 -4.91 -8.85 -4.58
N ALA A 142 -4.78 -7.55 -4.35
CA ALA A 142 -5.39 -6.90 -3.21
C ALA A 142 -6.92 -6.85 -3.33
N PHE A 143 -7.45 -6.29 -4.44
CA PHE A 143 -8.89 -6.02 -4.54
C PHE A 143 -9.74 -7.26 -4.80
N VAL A 144 -9.24 -8.20 -5.62
CA VAL A 144 -9.98 -9.44 -5.90
C VAL A 144 -9.96 -10.34 -4.68
N SER A 145 -8.82 -10.42 -3.97
CA SER A 145 -8.72 -11.15 -2.71
C SER A 145 -9.68 -10.61 -1.64
N ASP A 146 -9.69 -9.28 -1.43
CA ASP A 146 -10.58 -8.66 -0.44
C ASP A 146 -12.06 -8.87 -0.79
N SER A 147 -12.41 -8.76 -2.07
CA SER A 147 -13.77 -9.01 -2.54
C SER A 147 -14.19 -10.47 -2.32
N GLY A 148 -13.33 -11.42 -2.69
CA GLY A 148 -13.58 -12.85 -2.49
C GLY A 148 -13.69 -13.19 -1.00
N ALA A 149 -12.78 -12.64 -0.17
CA ALA A 149 -12.82 -12.82 1.27
C ALA A 149 -14.11 -12.25 1.89
N TYR A 150 -14.57 -11.11 1.41
CA TYR A 150 -15.84 -10.52 1.87
C TYR A 150 -17.04 -11.39 1.53
N PHE A 151 -17.21 -11.80 0.27
CA PHE A 151 -18.36 -12.60 -0.16
C PHE A 151 -18.40 -13.95 0.54
N VAL A 152 -17.29 -14.69 0.56
CA VAL A 152 -17.20 -15.99 1.21
C VAL A 152 -17.35 -15.84 2.73
N GLY A 153 -16.73 -14.84 3.34
CA GLY A 153 -16.84 -14.55 4.76
C GLY A 153 -18.26 -14.20 5.21
N CYS A 154 -19.02 -13.46 4.38
CA CYS A 154 -20.43 -13.17 4.64
C CYS A 154 -21.34 -14.40 4.48
N ALA A 155 -21.05 -15.29 3.50
CA ALA A 155 -21.90 -16.44 3.20
C ALA A 155 -21.60 -17.64 4.14
N TRP A 156 -20.35 -17.91 4.45
CA TRP A 156 -19.90 -19.12 5.14
C TRP A 156 -18.97 -18.89 6.33
N GLY A 157 -18.64 -17.63 6.68
CA GLY A 157 -17.71 -17.31 7.76
C GLY A 157 -18.21 -17.72 9.14
N ARG A 158 -17.64 -18.77 9.70
CA ARG A 158 -17.95 -19.32 11.03
C ARG A 158 -16.84 -19.07 12.04
N HIS A 159 -15.58 -19.23 11.64
CA HIS A 159 -14.42 -19.11 12.51
C HIS A 159 -13.78 -17.75 12.35
N LYS A 160 -13.75 -16.97 13.44
CA LYS A 160 -13.13 -15.63 13.42
C LYS A 160 -11.61 -15.73 13.35
N LEU A 161 -10.99 -14.96 12.43
CA LEU A 161 -9.54 -14.95 12.25
C LEU A 161 -8.85 -14.13 13.36
N ALA A 162 -9.33 -12.93 13.62
CA ALA A 162 -8.72 -11.99 14.57
C ALA A 162 -9.82 -11.21 15.32
N PRO A 163 -10.50 -11.82 16.33
CA PRO A 163 -11.71 -11.25 16.95
C PRO A 163 -11.51 -9.84 17.54
N ILE A 164 -10.33 -9.57 18.10
CA ILE A 164 -10.01 -8.29 18.77
C ILE A 164 -9.62 -7.22 17.75
N ILE A 165 -8.86 -7.59 16.71
CA ILE A 165 -8.28 -6.66 15.73
C ILE A 165 -9.30 -6.34 14.63
N SER A 166 -9.86 -7.38 14.02
CA SER A 166 -10.82 -7.30 12.92
C SER A 166 -11.95 -8.34 13.10
N PRO A 167 -13.01 -8.00 13.84
CA PRO A 167 -14.07 -8.96 14.21
C PRO A 167 -14.88 -9.49 13.03
N ASN A 168 -14.80 -8.85 11.87
CA ASN A 168 -15.53 -9.26 10.67
C ASN A 168 -14.76 -10.26 9.80
N LYS A 169 -13.44 -10.39 9.98
CA LYS A 169 -12.63 -11.35 9.21
C LYS A 169 -12.81 -12.79 9.74
N SER A 170 -12.97 -13.74 8.81
CA SER A 170 -13.10 -15.17 9.09
C SER A 170 -12.06 -15.98 8.33
N VAL A 171 -11.73 -17.17 8.85
CA VAL A 171 -10.78 -18.11 8.22
C VAL A 171 -11.31 -18.56 6.86
N GLU A 172 -12.61 -18.86 6.77
CA GLU A 172 -13.28 -19.24 5.51
C GLU A 172 -13.24 -18.09 4.50
N GLY A 173 -13.38 -16.85 4.99
CA GLY A 173 -13.21 -15.67 4.16
C GLY A 173 -11.81 -15.58 3.58
N VAL A 174 -10.77 -15.81 4.38
CA VAL A 174 -9.38 -15.84 3.87
C VAL A 174 -9.21 -16.92 2.79
N ALA A 175 -9.71 -18.12 3.02
CA ALA A 175 -9.66 -19.19 2.01
C ALA A 175 -10.37 -18.78 0.70
N GLY A 176 -11.54 -18.13 0.81
CA GLY A 176 -12.25 -17.56 -0.33
C GLY A 176 -11.47 -16.46 -1.04
N GLY A 177 -10.77 -15.62 -0.29
CA GLY A 177 -9.87 -14.59 -0.83
C GLY A 177 -8.71 -15.18 -1.62
N VAL A 178 -8.06 -16.22 -1.10
CA VAL A 178 -6.98 -16.95 -1.80
C VAL A 178 -7.49 -17.54 -3.11
N VAL A 179 -8.62 -18.24 -3.11
CA VAL A 179 -9.22 -18.82 -4.33
C VAL A 179 -9.57 -17.73 -5.33
N ALA A 180 -10.19 -16.64 -4.88
CA ALA A 180 -10.52 -15.52 -5.74
C ALA A 180 -9.27 -14.86 -6.34
N ALA A 181 -8.20 -14.67 -5.55
CA ALA A 181 -6.94 -14.11 -6.04
C ALA A 181 -6.27 -15.02 -7.08
N ILE A 182 -6.26 -16.34 -6.88
CA ILE A 182 -5.76 -17.31 -7.88
C ILE A 182 -6.54 -17.18 -9.18
N LEU A 183 -7.88 -17.21 -9.11
CA LEU A 183 -8.73 -17.09 -10.29
C LEU A 183 -8.55 -15.73 -10.99
N GLY A 184 -8.43 -14.65 -10.19
CA GLY A 184 -8.15 -13.31 -10.70
C GLY A 184 -6.81 -13.22 -11.43
N MET A 185 -5.76 -13.82 -10.88
CA MET A 185 -4.44 -13.88 -11.51
C MET A 185 -4.44 -14.72 -12.78
N LEU A 186 -5.07 -15.89 -12.77
CA LEU A 186 -5.19 -16.75 -13.96
C LEU A 186 -5.95 -16.03 -15.07
N LEU A 187 -7.06 -15.37 -14.73
CA LEU A 187 -7.83 -14.56 -15.69
C LEU A 187 -7.00 -13.39 -16.22
N TYR A 188 -6.27 -12.70 -15.35
CA TYR A 188 -5.43 -11.57 -15.75
C TYR A 188 -4.30 -12.03 -16.68
N CYS A 189 -3.62 -13.12 -16.35
CA CYS A 189 -2.59 -13.72 -17.18
C CYS A 189 -3.13 -14.20 -18.55
N TRP A 190 -4.31 -14.80 -18.56
CA TRP A 190 -4.98 -15.18 -19.80
C TRP A 190 -5.31 -13.97 -20.70
N ILE A 191 -5.73 -12.84 -20.09
CA ILE A 191 -5.95 -11.59 -20.85
C ILE A 191 -4.63 -11.06 -21.42
N LEU A 192 -3.52 -11.13 -20.65
CA LEU A 192 -2.21 -10.69 -21.15
C LEU A 192 -1.71 -11.55 -22.31
N ASP A 193 -1.86 -12.86 -22.21
CA ASP A 193 -1.54 -13.81 -23.28
C ASP A 193 -2.34 -13.48 -24.57
N LEU A 194 -3.66 -13.34 -24.43
CA LEU A 194 -4.54 -13.07 -25.57
C LEU A 194 -4.33 -11.68 -26.21
N ALA A 195 -4.05 -10.64 -25.39
CA ALA A 195 -3.98 -9.26 -25.88
C ALA A 195 -2.58 -8.83 -26.34
N PHE A 196 -1.54 -9.47 -25.83
CA PHE A 196 -0.14 -9.04 -26.04
C PHE A 196 0.78 -10.18 -26.50
N ASP A 197 0.25 -11.38 -26.79
CA ASP A 197 1.04 -12.61 -27.09
C ASP A 197 2.13 -12.83 -26.03
N ALA A 198 1.80 -12.52 -24.76
CA ALA A 198 2.75 -12.61 -23.66
C ALA A 198 2.93 -14.09 -23.28
N ASN A 199 4.18 -14.56 -23.28
CA ASN A 199 4.49 -15.91 -22.81
C ASN A 199 4.32 -15.96 -21.27
N VAL A 200 3.20 -16.52 -20.79
CA VAL A 200 2.80 -16.46 -19.37
C VAL A 200 3.06 -17.78 -18.66
N ASN A 201 3.73 -17.72 -17.53
CA ASN A 201 3.88 -18.87 -16.64
C ASN A 201 2.70 -18.96 -15.66
N TYR A 202 1.69 -19.79 -16.00
CA TYR A 202 0.48 -19.98 -15.19
C TYR A 202 0.75 -20.60 -13.81
N ALA A 203 1.82 -21.39 -13.63
CA ALA A 203 2.19 -21.94 -12.32
C ALA A 203 2.65 -20.82 -11.37
N TYR A 204 3.40 -19.85 -11.90
CA TYR A 204 3.77 -18.66 -11.13
C TYR A 204 2.55 -17.78 -10.84
N ALA A 205 1.61 -17.64 -11.78
CA ALA A 205 0.37 -16.90 -11.53
C ALA A 205 -0.43 -17.46 -10.33
N VAL A 206 -0.53 -18.78 -10.19
CA VAL A 206 -1.12 -19.43 -9.00
C VAL A 206 -0.34 -19.08 -7.73
N THR A 207 0.99 -19.12 -7.78
CA THR A 207 1.86 -18.78 -6.64
C THR A 207 1.66 -17.32 -6.21
N TYR A 208 1.57 -16.39 -7.17
CA TYR A 208 1.22 -14.99 -6.89
C TYR A 208 -0.14 -14.85 -6.22
N GLY A 209 -1.16 -15.59 -6.69
CA GLY A 209 -2.50 -15.59 -6.09
C GLY A 209 -2.47 -15.99 -4.62
N ILE A 210 -1.75 -17.05 -4.27
CA ILE A 210 -1.63 -17.54 -2.90
C ILE A 210 -0.87 -16.54 -2.03
N ILE A 211 0.36 -16.21 -2.43
CA ILE A 211 1.27 -15.38 -1.61
C ILE A 211 0.73 -13.96 -1.49
N GLY A 212 0.26 -13.36 -2.59
CA GLY A 212 -0.27 -12.00 -2.61
C GLY A 212 -1.54 -11.82 -1.79
N SER A 213 -2.45 -12.80 -1.84
CA SER A 213 -3.66 -12.77 -1.01
C SER A 213 -3.33 -12.83 0.49
N LEU A 214 -2.44 -13.74 0.89
CA LEU A 214 -2.01 -13.85 2.30
C LEU A 214 -1.29 -12.58 2.76
N ALA A 215 -0.46 -11.98 1.91
CA ALA A 215 0.20 -10.70 2.19
C ALA A 215 -0.80 -9.55 2.37
N GLY A 216 -1.86 -9.49 1.56
CA GLY A 216 -2.93 -8.51 1.69
C GLY A 216 -3.66 -8.64 3.03
N VAL A 217 -4.03 -9.87 3.41
CA VAL A 217 -4.65 -10.14 4.72
C VAL A 217 -3.72 -9.73 5.86
N PHE A 218 -2.43 -10.03 5.76
CA PHE A 218 -1.44 -9.68 6.77
C PHE A 218 -1.30 -8.15 6.90
N GLY A 219 -1.18 -7.42 5.79
CA GLY A 219 -1.07 -5.95 5.77
C GLY A 219 -2.26 -5.28 6.45
N ASP A 220 -3.49 -5.62 6.03
CA ASP A 220 -4.70 -5.07 6.65
C ASP A 220 -4.78 -5.43 8.16
N LEU A 221 -4.42 -6.62 8.57
CA LEU A 221 -4.40 -6.98 10.00
C LEU A 221 -3.37 -6.15 10.78
N CYS A 222 -2.16 -5.92 10.25
CA CYS A 222 -1.14 -5.09 10.89
C CYS A 222 -1.65 -3.66 11.11
N PHE A 223 -2.16 -3.01 10.07
CA PHE A 223 -2.69 -1.65 10.19
C PHE A 223 -3.97 -1.60 11.02
N SER A 224 -4.82 -2.62 10.96
CA SER A 224 -5.97 -2.74 11.86
C SER A 224 -5.54 -2.89 13.33
N ALA A 225 -4.48 -3.64 13.63
CA ALA A 225 -3.93 -3.76 14.98
C ALA A 225 -3.44 -2.41 15.52
N ILE A 226 -2.70 -1.64 14.70
CA ILE A 226 -2.25 -0.29 15.05
C ILE A 226 -3.45 0.61 15.37
N LYS A 227 -4.53 0.56 14.56
CA LYS A 227 -5.77 1.31 14.82
C LYS A 227 -6.35 0.95 16.19
N ARG A 228 -6.49 -0.33 16.51
CA ARG A 228 -7.06 -0.77 17.81
C ARG A 228 -6.20 -0.38 19.00
N GLN A 229 -4.88 -0.49 18.90
CA GLN A 229 -3.96 -0.06 19.96
C GLN A 229 -4.10 1.43 20.29
N ASN A 230 -4.47 2.26 19.32
CA ASN A 230 -4.66 3.69 19.50
C ASN A 230 -6.14 4.09 19.70
N GLY A 231 -7.04 3.12 19.90
CA GLY A 231 -8.47 3.38 20.16
C GLY A 231 -9.23 4.01 18.99
N ILE A 232 -8.70 3.92 17.78
CA ILE A 232 -9.32 4.46 16.56
C ILE A 232 -9.86 3.33 15.67
N LYS A 233 -10.76 3.67 14.77
CA LYS A 233 -11.32 2.77 13.77
C LYS A 233 -10.73 3.04 12.39
N ASP A 234 -10.60 4.30 12.01
CA ASP A 234 -10.08 4.77 10.74
C ASP A 234 -8.97 5.80 11.01
N TYR A 235 -7.93 5.83 10.18
CA TYR A 235 -6.80 6.77 10.33
C TYR A 235 -7.18 8.20 9.97
N GLY A 236 -8.12 8.37 9.03
CA GLY A 236 -8.53 9.68 8.53
C GLY A 236 -9.98 9.69 8.03
N LYS A 237 -10.37 10.83 7.48
CA LYS A 237 -11.69 11.07 6.87
C LYS A 237 -11.57 11.70 5.48
N LEU A 238 -10.41 11.55 4.83
CA LEU A 238 -10.12 12.21 3.57
C LEU A 238 -11.08 11.76 2.46
N ILE A 239 -11.37 10.45 2.41
CA ILE A 239 -12.28 9.89 1.41
C ILE A 239 -13.66 9.75 2.02
N PRO A 240 -14.66 10.57 1.61
CA PRO A 240 -16.01 10.53 2.18
C PRO A 240 -16.61 9.13 2.14
N GLY A 241 -16.93 8.59 3.32
CA GLY A 241 -17.52 7.27 3.48
C GLY A 241 -16.56 6.07 3.37
N HIS A 242 -15.25 6.31 3.09
CA HIS A 242 -14.23 5.27 2.97
C HIS A 242 -13.08 5.37 3.99
N GLY A 243 -13.05 6.38 4.85
CA GLY A 243 -11.97 6.58 5.80
C GLY A 243 -10.81 7.39 5.22
N GLY A 244 -9.61 7.13 5.68
CA GLY A 244 -8.39 7.78 5.21
C GLY A 244 -7.77 7.14 3.99
N ALA A 245 -6.74 7.78 3.44
CA ALA A 245 -5.92 7.23 2.38
C ALA A 245 -5.15 6.00 2.88
N LEU A 246 -4.58 6.04 4.07
CA LEU A 246 -3.87 4.91 4.67
C LEU A 246 -4.79 3.69 4.85
N ASP A 247 -6.09 3.90 5.16
CA ASP A 247 -7.08 2.82 5.25
C ASP A 247 -7.37 2.13 3.90
N ARG A 248 -6.97 2.72 2.77
CA ARG A 248 -7.18 2.16 1.43
C ARG A 248 -5.94 1.48 0.85
N PHE A 249 -4.77 1.80 1.38
CA PHE A 249 -3.50 1.26 0.90
C PHE A 249 -2.81 0.36 1.94
N ASP A 250 -3.45 0.06 3.07
CA ASP A 250 -2.90 -0.75 4.16
C ASP A 250 -2.45 -2.15 3.70
N SER A 251 -3.26 -2.87 2.92
CA SER A 251 -2.86 -4.13 2.30
C SER A 251 -1.81 -3.93 1.20
N MET A 252 -1.94 -2.85 0.39
CA MET A 252 -1.05 -2.57 -0.72
C MET A 252 0.39 -2.32 -0.29
N ILE A 253 0.62 -1.73 0.89
CA ILE A 253 1.95 -1.47 1.46
C ILE A 253 2.76 -2.78 1.60
N ILE A 254 2.10 -3.91 1.80
CA ILE A 254 2.76 -5.22 1.88
C ILE A 254 2.71 -5.97 0.55
N VAL A 255 1.59 -5.91 -0.16
CA VAL A 255 1.40 -6.64 -1.43
C VAL A 255 2.33 -6.11 -2.52
N ALA A 256 2.48 -4.78 -2.66
CA ALA A 256 3.26 -4.21 -3.75
C ALA A 256 4.74 -4.61 -3.72
N PRO A 257 5.49 -4.45 -2.60
CA PRO A 257 6.90 -4.87 -2.55
C PRO A 257 7.06 -6.38 -2.64
N LEU A 258 6.09 -7.16 -2.17
CA LEU A 258 6.14 -8.61 -2.33
C LEU A 258 5.95 -9.02 -3.79
N VAL A 259 5.05 -8.38 -4.53
CA VAL A 259 4.91 -8.60 -5.97
C VAL A 259 6.18 -8.19 -6.71
N GLU A 260 6.78 -7.05 -6.38
CA GLU A 260 8.07 -6.64 -6.93
C GLU A 260 9.15 -7.72 -6.73
N LEU A 261 9.24 -8.30 -5.52
CA LEU A 261 10.15 -9.40 -5.23
C LEU A 261 9.81 -10.65 -6.05
N LEU A 262 8.53 -11.01 -6.15
CA LEU A 262 8.10 -12.16 -6.93
C LEU A 262 8.40 -11.98 -8.42
N LEU A 263 8.27 -10.78 -8.98
CA LEU A 263 8.63 -10.51 -10.39
C LEU A 263 10.12 -10.76 -10.68
N VAL A 264 10.99 -10.55 -9.68
CA VAL A 264 12.42 -10.85 -9.81
C VAL A 264 12.72 -12.34 -9.65
N LEU A 265 12.07 -13.00 -8.68
CA LEU A 265 12.37 -14.41 -8.33
C LEU A 265 11.62 -15.42 -9.21
N LEU A 266 10.41 -15.10 -9.61
CA LEU A 266 9.46 -15.95 -10.33
C LEU A 266 8.78 -15.12 -11.44
N PRO A 267 9.48 -14.71 -12.49
CA PRO A 267 8.90 -13.84 -13.52
C PRO A 267 7.67 -14.51 -14.15
N VAL A 268 6.52 -13.85 -14.05
CA VAL A 268 5.24 -14.36 -14.56
C VAL A 268 5.09 -14.16 -16.07
N LEU A 269 5.85 -13.22 -16.64
CA LEU A 269 6.02 -13.01 -18.09
C LEU A 269 7.45 -13.38 -18.46
N GLU A 270 7.62 -14.21 -19.50
CA GLU A 270 8.91 -14.63 -20.08
C GLU A 270 9.24 -13.84 -21.35
#